data_22e7d2645a33528b7876a01ead590060
#
_entry.id   22e7d2645a33528b7876a01ead590060
#
_cell.length_a   1.000
_cell.length_b   1.000
_cell.length_c   1.000
_cell.angle_alpha   90.00
_cell.angle_beta   90.00
_cell.angle_gamma   90.00
#
_symmetry.space_group_name_H-M   'P 1'
#
loop_
_entity.id
_entity.type
_entity.pdbx_description
1 polymer ?
#
loop_
_entity_poly.entity_id
_entity_poly.type
_entity_poly.pdbx_seq_one_letter_code
_entity_poly.pdbx_strand_id
1 'polypeptide(L)'
;EICACLVGSEMCIRDRFHSSQIVAPYDIEVTYNKTVHVLFPAAVQYVDLGSNDIIAGRASGAENVVRIKSAVAGFPGETNFSVITADGCFYTFNVTYADEPGQLSVEMDDWLRKNPTAEYANDRLFVRLSELGGETPVLVNRIMYSIYKKNASDIKSVGSKQFGIQTLLKGVYIHKDLMYFHIAVRNMSNVSYDIDFIRFKVVDKKVAKRTAVQETYVNPVRVFSQQNTVDGKATVRNVFVFPKMTLPDDKVLTVEIFEKGGGRHQSFNIANGELVGAKLINDLKTR
;
A
#
# COMPACT_ATOMS: atom_id res chain seq x y z
N GLU A 1 -36.61 64.88 -10.07
CA GLU A 1 -36.87 63.83 -9.03
C GLU A 1 -36.26 62.55 -9.47
N ILE A 2 -35.24 62.14 -8.74
CA ILE A 2 -34.38 61.00 -9.08
C ILE A 2 -34.77 59.85 -8.19
N CYS A 3 -35.34 58.85 -8.77
CA CYS A 3 -35.50 57.55 -8.07
C CYS A 3 -34.35 56.64 -8.47
N ALA A 4 -33.31 56.58 -7.63
CA ALA A 4 -32.23 55.62 -7.77
C ALA A 4 -32.66 54.30 -7.18
N CYS A 5 -33.08 53.37 -8.02
CA CYS A 5 -33.19 51.95 -7.62
C CYS A 5 -31.81 51.35 -7.53
N LEU A 6 -31.30 51.24 -6.33
CA LEU A 6 -30.19 50.33 -5.99
C LEU A 6 -30.73 48.91 -6.05
N VAL A 7 -30.62 48.31 -7.21
CA VAL A 7 -30.69 46.83 -7.31
C VAL A 7 -29.36 46.30 -6.85
N GLY A 8 -29.32 45.86 -5.60
CA GLY A 8 -28.22 45.05 -5.09
C GLY A 8 -28.13 43.76 -5.90
N SER A 9 -27.20 43.71 -6.83
CA SER A 9 -26.78 42.44 -7.41
C SER A 9 -26.14 41.62 -6.28
N GLU A 10 -26.90 40.74 -5.67
CA GLU A 10 -26.32 39.64 -4.97
C GLU A 10 -25.51 38.86 -5.99
N MET A 11 -24.22 39.19 -6.04
CA MET A 11 -23.23 38.42 -6.76
C MET A 11 -23.11 37.11 -6.00
N CYS A 12 -23.91 36.11 -6.36
CA CYS A 12 -23.68 34.74 -5.98
C CYS A 12 -22.28 34.40 -6.45
N ILE A 13 -21.30 34.53 -5.56
CA ILE A 13 -19.97 33.95 -5.71
C ILE A 13 -20.20 32.46 -5.69
N ARG A 14 -20.54 31.88 -6.82
CA ARG A 14 -20.37 30.46 -7.03
C ARG A 14 -18.86 30.27 -7.07
N ASP A 15 -18.30 29.79 -5.97
CA ASP A 15 -16.93 29.30 -5.94
C ASP A 15 -16.77 28.26 -7.08
N ARG A 16 -16.19 28.72 -8.18
CA ARG A 16 -15.85 27.80 -9.28
C ARG A 16 -14.53 27.16 -8.92
N PHE A 17 -14.50 25.84 -8.95
CA PHE A 17 -13.25 25.10 -8.83
C PHE A 17 -12.26 25.60 -9.89
N HIS A 18 -11.01 25.80 -9.48
CA HIS A 18 -9.93 26.00 -10.43
C HIS A 18 -9.68 24.71 -11.21
N SER A 19 -9.24 24.82 -12.46
CA SER A 19 -8.93 23.66 -13.31
C SER A 19 -7.95 22.67 -12.63
N SER A 20 -7.03 23.19 -11.80
CA SER A 20 -6.12 22.36 -10.99
C SER A 20 -6.79 21.59 -9.85
N GLN A 21 -8.03 21.87 -9.53
CA GLN A 21 -8.83 21.18 -8.50
C GLN A 21 -9.73 20.10 -9.10
N ILE A 22 -9.83 20.04 -10.43
CA ILE A 22 -10.71 19.13 -11.16
C ILE A 22 -9.85 17.99 -11.71
N VAL A 23 -10.19 16.76 -11.36
CA VAL A 23 -9.64 15.58 -11.99
C VAL A 23 -10.47 15.27 -13.22
N ALA A 24 -9.86 15.36 -14.39
CA ALA A 24 -10.54 15.00 -15.64
C ALA A 24 -10.83 13.49 -15.65
N PRO A 25 -12.08 13.08 -15.91
CA PRO A 25 -12.41 11.67 -16.07
C PRO A 25 -11.83 11.13 -17.38
N TYR A 26 -11.64 9.81 -17.42
CA TYR A 26 -11.35 9.08 -18.66
C TYR A 26 -12.68 8.61 -19.27
N ASP A 27 -12.84 8.76 -20.57
CA ASP A 27 -14.03 8.27 -21.25
C ASP A 27 -13.87 6.81 -21.64
N ILE A 28 -14.88 5.99 -21.35
CA ILE A 28 -14.92 4.56 -21.66
C ILE A 28 -16.29 4.14 -22.15
N GLU A 29 -16.30 3.29 -23.17
CA GLU A 29 -17.52 2.69 -23.70
C GLU A 29 -17.72 1.28 -23.16
N VAL A 30 -18.95 0.94 -22.81
CA VAL A 30 -19.33 -0.40 -22.36
C VAL A 30 -20.53 -0.93 -23.12
N THR A 31 -20.65 -2.25 -23.18
CA THR A 31 -21.80 -2.93 -23.79
C THR A 31 -22.32 -4.04 -22.90
N TYR A 32 -23.52 -4.52 -23.19
CA TYR A 32 -24.13 -5.63 -22.47
C TYR A 32 -23.46 -6.98 -22.77
N ASN A 33 -23.01 -7.19 -24.00
CA ASN A 33 -22.53 -8.51 -24.49
C ASN A 33 -21.02 -8.73 -24.34
N LYS A 34 -20.24 -7.67 -24.11
CA LYS A 34 -18.78 -7.75 -23.99
C LYS A 34 -18.34 -7.14 -22.67
N THR A 35 -17.22 -7.60 -22.15
CA THR A 35 -16.62 -7.04 -20.94
C THR A 35 -15.40 -6.21 -21.33
N VAL A 36 -15.33 -5.01 -20.79
CA VAL A 36 -14.15 -4.14 -20.91
C VAL A 36 -13.25 -4.36 -19.71
N HIS A 37 -11.96 -4.43 -19.94
CA HIS A 37 -10.94 -4.61 -18.90
C HIS A 37 -10.09 -3.34 -18.76
N VAL A 38 -9.97 -2.84 -17.54
CA VAL A 38 -9.10 -1.72 -17.21
C VAL A 38 -7.97 -2.25 -16.32
N LEU A 39 -6.73 -2.13 -16.82
CA LEU A 39 -5.51 -2.59 -16.14
C LEU A 39 -4.86 -1.39 -15.44
N PHE A 40 -4.66 -1.51 -14.14
CA PHE A 40 -4.03 -0.47 -13.32
C PHE A 40 -2.59 -0.84 -12.98
N PRO A 41 -1.71 0.15 -12.73
CA PRO A 41 -0.31 -0.10 -12.35
C PRO A 41 -0.16 -0.72 -10.96
N ALA A 42 -1.18 -0.59 -10.10
CA ALA A 42 -1.20 -1.14 -8.75
C ALA A 42 -2.51 -1.87 -8.45
N ALA A 43 -2.53 -2.68 -7.39
CA ALA A 43 -3.72 -3.42 -6.98
C ALA A 43 -4.90 -2.48 -6.68
N VAL A 44 -6.08 -2.86 -7.13
CA VAL A 44 -7.32 -2.10 -6.93
C VAL A 44 -7.85 -2.36 -5.52
N GLN A 45 -8.02 -1.29 -4.75
CA GLN A 45 -8.56 -1.37 -3.39
C GLN A 45 -10.05 -1.08 -3.32
N TYR A 46 -10.51 -0.12 -4.11
CA TYR A 46 -11.89 0.34 -4.07
C TYR A 46 -12.41 0.61 -5.48
N VAL A 47 -13.66 0.25 -5.72
CA VAL A 47 -14.41 0.55 -6.94
C VAL A 47 -15.77 1.07 -6.51
N ASP A 48 -16.14 2.24 -7.02
CA ASP A 48 -17.43 2.88 -6.78
C ASP A 48 -18.16 3.09 -8.10
N LEU A 49 -19.45 2.77 -8.15
CA LEU A 49 -20.28 2.86 -9.35
C LEU A 49 -21.31 3.97 -9.17
N GLY A 50 -21.43 4.84 -10.17
CA GLY A 50 -22.38 5.95 -10.16
C GLY A 50 -23.83 5.55 -10.37
N SER A 51 -24.07 4.41 -11.03
CA SER A 51 -25.42 3.88 -11.25
C SER A 51 -25.45 2.36 -11.25
N ASN A 52 -26.67 1.80 -11.22
CA ASN A 52 -26.91 0.36 -11.38
C ASN A 52 -26.91 -0.09 -12.86
N ASP A 53 -26.72 0.82 -13.81
CA ASP A 53 -26.69 0.50 -15.24
C ASP A 53 -25.38 -0.17 -15.66
N ILE A 54 -24.38 -0.16 -14.80
CA ILE A 54 -23.08 -0.79 -15.00
C ILE A 54 -22.76 -1.79 -13.90
N ILE A 55 -22.01 -2.81 -14.26
CA ILE A 55 -21.47 -3.82 -13.33
C ILE A 55 -19.96 -3.77 -13.46
N ALA A 56 -19.28 -3.54 -12.34
CA ALA A 56 -17.83 -3.62 -12.30
C ALA A 56 -17.36 -4.45 -11.10
N GLY A 57 -16.18 -5.02 -11.23
CA GLY A 57 -15.53 -5.76 -10.16
C GLY A 57 -14.12 -6.17 -10.51
N ARG A 58 -13.33 -6.48 -9.50
CA ARG A 58 -11.97 -6.99 -9.69
C ARG A 58 -11.98 -8.33 -10.41
N ALA A 59 -11.03 -8.56 -11.31
CA ALA A 59 -10.85 -9.85 -11.93
C ALA A 59 -10.35 -10.87 -10.90
N SER A 60 -10.89 -12.09 -10.93
CA SER A 60 -10.44 -13.16 -10.05
C SER A 60 -8.99 -13.53 -10.34
N GLY A 61 -8.12 -13.47 -9.33
CA GLY A 61 -6.69 -13.76 -9.47
C GLY A 61 -5.84 -12.67 -10.10
N ALA A 62 -6.43 -11.49 -10.44
CA ALA A 62 -5.69 -10.32 -10.93
C ALA A 62 -6.15 -9.06 -10.16
N GLU A 63 -5.40 -8.72 -9.12
CA GLU A 63 -5.77 -7.65 -8.19
C GLU A 63 -5.74 -6.25 -8.82
N ASN A 64 -5.03 -6.07 -9.92
CA ASN A 64 -4.87 -4.80 -10.63
C ASN A 64 -5.78 -4.64 -11.84
N VAL A 65 -6.76 -5.52 -12.03
CA VAL A 65 -7.67 -5.50 -13.17
C VAL A 65 -9.11 -5.32 -12.73
N VAL A 66 -9.77 -4.29 -13.25
CA VAL A 66 -11.22 -4.09 -13.13
C VAL A 66 -11.89 -4.55 -14.41
N ARG A 67 -12.90 -5.40 -14.27
CA ARG A 67 -13.81 -5.77 -15.33
C ARG A 67 -15.05 -4.90 -15.23
N ILE A 68 -15.48 -4.29 -16.34
CA ILE A 68 -16.68 -3.48 -16.40
C ILE A 68 -17.53 -3.86 -17.61
N LYS A 69 -18.83 -3.86 -17.46
CA LYS A 69 -19.80 -4.03 -18.55
C LYS A 69 -21.12 -3.34 -18.21
N SER A 70 -21.95 -3.14 -19.20
CA SER A 70 -23.33 -2.70 -18.96
C SER A 70 -24.15 -3.80 -18.27
N ALA A 71 -24.98 -3.42 -17.30
CA ALA A 71 -25.96 -4.27 -16.64
C ALA A 71 -27.22 -4.47 -17.49
N VAL A 72 -27.52 -3.49 -18.32
CA VAL A 72 -28.71 -3.44 -19.21
C VAL A 72 -28.29 -3.10 -20.63
N ALA A 73 -29.05 -3.57 -21.63
CA ALA A 73 -28.82 -3.20 -23.00
C ALA A 73 -29.32 -1.77 -23.25
N GLY A 74 -28.43 -0.88 -23.71
CA GLY A 74 -28.80 0.44 -24.17
C GLY A 74 -29.21 1.40 -23.05
N PHE A 75 -28.47 1.57 -21.98
CA PHE A 75 -28.80 2.62 -20.99
C PHE A 75 -28.63 4.02 -21.61
N PRO A 76 -29.56 4.95 -21.37
CA PRO A 76 -29.47 6.30 -21.91
C PRO A 76 -28.52 7.18 -21.10
N GLY A 77 -27.78 8.05 -21.78
CA GLY A 77 -26.93 9.03 -21.14
C GLY A 77 -25.56 8.51 -20.72
N GLU A 78 -25.00 9.14 -19.73
CA GLU A 78 -23.67 8.87 -19.18
C GLU A 78 -23.77 8.51 -17.69
N THR A 79 -22.98 7.58 -17.24
CA THR A 79 -22.75 7.31 -15.83
C THR A 79 -21.26 7.38 -15.54
N ASN A 80 -20.84 7.05 -14.33
CA ASN A 80 -19.43 7.08 -13.97
C ASN A 80 -19.06 5.90 -13.07
N PHE A 81 -17.77 5.62 -12.99
CA PHE A 81 -17.20 4.84 -11.90
C PHE A 81 -15.85 5.41 -11.49
N SER A 82 -15.46 5.11 -10.26
CA SER A 82 -14.19 5.55 -9.70
C SER A 82 -13.41 4.39 -9.12
N VAL A 83 -12.10 4.47 -9.19
CA VAL A 83 -11.19 3.42 -8.69
C VAL A 83 -10.11 4.06 -7.83
N ILE A 84 -9.83 3.42 -6.69
CA ILE A 84 -8.66 3.73 -5.84
C ILE A 84 -7.74 2.53 -5.86
N THR A 85 -6.47 2.77 -6.15
CA THR A 85 -5.42 1.76 -6.17
C THR A 85 -4.56 1.79 -4.90
N ALA A 86 -3.83 0.70 -4.65
CA ALA A 86 -3.03 0.52 -3.44
C ALA A 86 -1.87 1.54 -3.32
N ASP A 87 -1.45 2.15 -4.42
CA ASP A 87 -0.51 3.26 -4.45
C ASP A 87 -1.16 4.61 -4.12
N GLY A 88 -2.49 4.63 -3.86
CA GLY A 88 -3.27 5.82 -3.51
C GLY A 88 -3.70 6.68 -4.68
N CYS A 89 -3.52 6.21 -5.91
CA CYS A 89 -4.02 6.92 -7.08
C CYS A 89 -5.54 6.79 -7.17
N PHE A 90 -6.20 7.91 -7.49
CA PHE A 90 -7.63 7.98 -7.76
C PHE A 90 -7.84 8.15 -9.26
N TYR A 91 -8.65 7.27 -9.83
CA TYR A 91 -9.04 7.28 -11.24
C TYR A 91 -10.55 7.45 -11.31
N THR A 92 -11.03 8.33 -12.19
CA THR A 92 -12.45 8.50 -12.46
C THR A 92 -12.72 8.34 -13.95
N PHE A 93 -13.86 7.73 -14.26
CA PHE A 93 -14.25 7.37 -15.62
C PHE A 93 -15.69 7.83 -15.88
N ASN A 94 -15.91 8.46 -17.02
CA ASN A 94 -17.23 8.58 -17.61
C ASN A 94 -17.53 7.33 -18.42
N VAL A 95 -18.72 6.80 -18.32
CA VAL A 95 -19.14 5.56 -18.96
C VAL A 95 -20.36 5.80 -19.83
N THR A 96 -20.22 5.49 -21.10
CA THR A 96 -21.32 5.53 -22.08
C THR A 96 -21.59 4.13 -22.63
N TYR A 97 -22.83 3.90 -23.07
CA TYR A 97 -23.19 2.67 -23.75
C TYR A 97 -22.86 2.75 -25.23
N ALA A 98 -22.22 1.72 -25.76
CA ALA A 98 -22.00 1.51 -27.18
C ALA A 98 -22.29 0.03 -27.54
N ASP A 99 -23.01 -0.23 -28.64
CA ASP A 99 -23.23 -1.61 -29.09
C ASP A 99 -21.92 -2.30 -29.46
N GLU A 100 -20.98 -1.56 -30.05
CA GLU A 100 -19.63 -1.99 -30.38
C GLU A 100 -18.61 -1.02 -29.77
N PRO A 101 -18.17 -1.27 -28.52
CA PRO A 101 -17.13 -0.44 -27.89
C PRO A 101 -15.84 -0.43 -28.69
N GLY A 102 -15.28 0.75 -28.87
CA GLY A 102 -14.02 0.92 -29.60
C GLY A 102 -12.80 0.29 -28.91
N GLN A 103 -12.89 0.05 -27.60
CA GLN A 103 -11.82 -0.49 -26.77
C GLN A 103 -12.36 -1.53 -25.79
N LEU A 104 -11.79 -2.74 -25.78
CA LEU A 104 -12.14 -3.80 -24.83
C LEU A 104 -11.07 -3.99 -23.75
N SER A 105 -9.92 -3.37 -23.88
CA SER A 105 -8.85 -3.40 -22.89
C SER A 105 -8.12 -2.06 -22.88
N VAL A 106 -8.02 -1.47 -21.70
CA VAL A 106 -7.37 -0.19 -21.45
C VAL A 106 -6.29 -0.37 -20.39
N GLU A 107 -5.08 0.07 -20.66
CA GLU A 107 -3.98 0.06 -19.69
C GLU A 107 -3.74 1.49 -19.19
N MET A 108 -3.81 1.66 -17.86
CA MET A 108 -3.54 2.93 -17.21
C MET A 108 -2.04 3.13 -17.03
N ASP A 109 -1.55 4.33 -17.36
CA ASP A 109 -0.13 4.65 -17.24
C ASP A 109 0.39 4.57 -15.81
N ASP A 110 1.55 3.91 -15.63
CA ASP A 110 2.30 3.93 -14.38
C ASP A 110 3.14 5.21 -14.28
N TRP A 111 2.47 6.29 -13.96
CA TRP A 111 3.09 7.61 -13.86
C TRP A 111 4.12 7.68 -12.71
N LEU A 112 3.85 7.01 -11.59
CA LEU A 112 4.75 6.99 -10.43
C LEU A 112 6.07 6.28 -10.77
N ARG A 113 6.01 5.24 -11.56
CA ARG A 113 7.19 4.51 -12.02
C ARG A 113 8.01 5.31 -13.02
N LYS A 114 7.33 6.06 -13.90
CA LYS A 114 7.98 6.93 -14.90
C LYS A 114 8.58 8.20 -14.28
N ASN A 115 8.09 8.64 -13.12
CA ASN A 115 8.49 9.90 -12.48
C ASN A 115 8.81 9.71 -10.98
N PRO A 116 9.85 8.95 -10.60
CA PRO A 116 10.16 8.62 -9.20
C PRO A 116 10.58 9.84 -8.37
N THR A 117 10.95 10.94 -9.00
CA THR A 117 11.41 12.18 -8.35
C THR A 117 10.43 13.34 -8.48
N ALA A 118 9.28 13.16 -9.13
CA ALA A 118 8.32 14.24 -9.30
C ALA A 118 7.77 14.66 -7.92
N GLU A 119 8.06 15.89 -7.55
CA GLU A 119 7.27 16.60 -6.56
C GLU A 119 5.86 16.68 -7.14
N TYR A 120 4.89 16.23 -6.38
CA TYR A 120 3.46 16.12 -6.70
C TYR A 120 3.05 16.99 -7.89
N ALA A 121 2.99 16.39 -9.09
CA ALA A 121 2.35 17.04 -10.21
C ALA A 121 0.86 17.19 -9.85
N ASN A 122 0.34 18.40 -9.99
CA ASN A 122 -1.02 18.79 -9.58
C ASN A 122 -2.16 18.03 -10.28
N ASP A 123 -1.83 17.08 -11.16
CA ASP A 123 -2.78 16.42 -12.04
C ASP A 123 -3.35 15.11 -11.51
N ARG A 124 -2.93 14.66 -10.28
CA ARG A 124 -3.45 13.41 -9.70
C ARG A 124 -3.82 13.57 -8.24
N LEU A 125 -5.00 13.11 -7.92
CA LEU A 125 -5.48 13.07 -6.54
C LEU A 125 -4.88 11.86 -5.83
N PHE A 126 -4.09 12.09 -4.78
CA PHE A 126 -3.62 11.03 -3.91
C PHE A 126 -4.52 10.89 -2.69
N VAL A 127 -5.10 9.72 -2.54
CA VAL A 127 -5.99 9.42 -1.42
C VAL A 127 -5.17 9.14 -0.17
N ARG A 128 -5.63 9.64 0.98
CA ARG A 128 -5.09 9.28 2.30
C ARG A 128 -5.86 8.08 2.83
N LEU A 129 -5.15 7.04 3.19
CA LEU A 129 -5.75 5.82 3.69
C LEU A 129 -5.69 5.77 5.22
N SER A 130 -6.81 5.49 5.86
CA SER A 130 -6.91 5.40 7.33
C SER A 130 -5.98 4.33 7.90
N GLU A 131 -5.80 3.21 7.21
CA GLU A 131 -4.86 2.15 7.59
C GLU A 131 -3.39 2.59 7.62
N LEU A 132 -3.06 3.69 6.91
CA LEU A 132 -1.74 4.33 6.88
C LEU A 132 -1.67 5.55 7.80
N GLY A 133 -2.50 5.63 8.85
CA GLY A 133 -2.52 6.77 9.77
C GLY A 133 -2.87 8.09 9.08
N GLY A 134 -3.66 8.05 7.99
CA GLY A 134 -3.99 9.22 7.20
C GLY A 134 -2.88 9.71 6.27
N GLU A 135 -1.80 8.93 6.09
CA GLU A 135 -0.74 9.24 5.13
C GLU A 135 -1.09 8.73 3.73
N THR A 136 -0.49 9.34 2.71
CA THR A 136 -0.64 8.88 1.34
C THR A 136 0.25 7.64 1.10
N PRO A 137 -0.23 6.62 0.38
CA PRO A 137 0.58 5.45 0.03
C PRO A 137 1.89 5.81 -0.67
N VAL A 138 1.90 6.86 -1.47
CA VAL A 138 3.11 7.37 -2.16
C VAL A 138 4.18 7.79 -1.17
N LEU A 139 3.83 8.55 -0.13
CA LEU A 139 4.77 8.96 0.90
C LEU A 139 5.31 7.74 1.65
N VAL A 140 4.43 6.81 2.03
CA VAL A 140 4.81 5.57 2.72
C VAL A 140 5.78 4.75 1.86
N ASN A 141 5.50 4.57 0.56
CA ASN A 141 6.38 3.88 -0.38
C ASN A 141 7.74 4.58 -0.54
N ARG A 142 7.76 5.92 -0.62
CA ARG A 142 9.00 6.71 -0.67
C ARG A 142 9.85 6.52 0.58
N ILE A 143 9.23 6.51 1.75
CA ILE A 143 9.92 6.25 3.01
C ILE A 143 10.51 4.84 3.02
N MET A 144 9.71 3.82 2.68
CA MET A 144 10.19 2.43 2.60
C MET A 144 11.37 2.28 1.64
N TYR A 145 11.28 2.86 0.45
CA TYR A 145 12.36 2.86 -0.54
C TYR A 145 13.62 3.55 -0.01
N SER A 146 13.48 4.69 0.67
CA SER A 146 14.62 5.43 1.26
C SER A 146 15.34 4.61 2.31
N ILE A 147 14.59 3.93 3.20
CA ILE A 147 15.14 3.00 4.20
C ILE A 147 15.88 1.85 3.51
N TYR A 148 15.23 1.23 2.52
CA TYR A 148 15.80 0.12 1.76
C TYR A 148 17.08 0.52 1.03
N LYS A 149 17.10 1.68 0.36
CA LYS A 149 18.24 2.20 -0.39
C LYS A 149 19.40 2.59 0.52
N LYS A 150 19.12 3.31 1.61
CA LYS A 150 20.15 3.72 2.59
C LYS A 150 20.82 2.52 3.26
N ASN A 151 20.08 1.45 3.46
CA ASN A 151 20.57 0.17 3.98
C ASN A 151 21.38 0.30 5.28
N ALA A 152 21.04 1.28 6.14
CA ALA A 152 21.71 1.48 7.41
C ALA A 152 21.52 0.27 8.33
N SER A 153 22.47 0.04 9.24
CA SER A 153 22.41 -0.99 10.26
C SER A 153 22.54 -0.32 11.62
N ASP A 154 21.43 0.25 12.06
CA ASP A 154 21.34 1.00 13.31
C ASP A 154 21.24 0.07 14.52
N ILE A 155 20.63 -1.10 14.33
CA ILE A 155 20.52 -2.19 15.29
C ILE A 155 21.42 -3.33 14.83
N LYS A 156 22.26 -3.86 15.72
CA LYS A 156 23.24 -4.90 15.38
C LYS A 156 23.06 -6.19 16.12
N SER A 157 22.32 -6.19 17.22
CA SER A 157 22.23 -7.31 18.18
C SER A 157 20.91 -8.07 18.14
N VAL A 158 19.94 -7.62 17.33
CA VAL A 158 18.60 -8.23 17.26
C VAL A 158 18.47 -9.06 16.00
N GLY A 159 18.29 -10.36 16.16
CA GLY A 159 18.18 -11.31 15.04
C GLY A 159 18.39 -12.75 15.46
N SER A 160 18.47 -13.62 14.47
CA SER A 160 18.74 -15.06 14.62
C SER A 160 19.81 -15.51 13.65
N LYS A 161 20.60 -16.52 14.04
CA LYS A 161 21.59 -17.15 13.16
C LYS A 161 21.61 -18.66 13.42
N GLN A 162 20.87 -19.40 12.59
CA GLN A 162 20.77 -20.87 12.71
C GLN A 162 20.72 -21.50 11.31
N PHE A 163 21.16 -22.73 11.18
CA PHE A 163 21.07 -23.55 9.96
C PHE A 163 21.64 -22.88 8.69
N GLY A 164 22.68 -22.04 8.84
CA GLY A 164 23.23 -21.31 7.71
C GLY A 164 22.40 -20.12 7.23
N ILE A 165 21.34 -19.79 7.94
CA ILE A 165 20.52 -18.60 7.70
C ILE A 165 20.75 -17.58 8.82
N GLN A 166 20.91 -16.32 8.47
CA GLN A 166 21.01 -15.21 9.41
C GLN A 166 19.90 -14.20 9.12
N THR A 167 19.11 -13.88 10.12
CA THR A 167 18.11 -12.80 10.08
C THR A 167 18.54 -11.68 11.02
N LEU A 168 18.39 -10.44 10.58
CA LEU A 168 18.80 -9.26 11.35
C LEU A 168 17.73 -8.17 11.24
N LEU A 169 17.34 -7.61 12.39
CA LEU A 169 16.65 -6.34 12.44
C LEU A 169 17.71 -5.23 12.27
N LYS A 170 17.75 -4.58 11.13
CA LYS A 170 18.72 -3.53 10.81
C LYS A 170 18.37 -2.19 11.43
N GLY A 171 17.09 -1.88 11.60
CA GLY A 171 16.62 -0.66 12.21
C GLY A 171 15.10 -0.63 12.32
N VAL A 172 14.64 0.21 13.24
CA VAL A 172 13.24 0.60 13.40
C VAL A 172 13.16 2.11 13.25
N TYR A 173 12.23 2.56 12.42
CA TYR A 173 12.01 3.98 12.14
C TYR A 173 10.56 4.34 12.40
N ILE A 174 10.31 5.62 12.69
CA ILE A 174 8.96 6.12 12.95
C ILE A 174 8.69 7.39 12.13
N HIS A 175 7.50 7.45 11.55
CA HIS A 175 6.93 8.63 10.93
C HIS A 175 5.46 8.74 11.32
N LYS A 176 5.11 9.76 12.11
CA LYS A 176 3.76 9.94 12.68
C LYS A 176 3.23 8.66 13.35
N ASP A 177 2.18 8.07 12.79
CA ASP A 177 1.50 6.90 13.34
C ASP A 177 1.97 5.57 12.69
N LEU A 178 3.09 5.58 11.95
CA LEU A 178 3.64 4.41 11.29
C LEU A 178 5.07 4.10 11.74
N MET A 179 5.32 2.83 11.98
CA MET A 179 6.65 2.28 12.29
C MET A 179 7.13 1.41 11.13
N TYR A 180 8.41 1.53 10.79
CA TYR A 180 9.07 0.86 9.67
C TYR A 180 10.18 -0.04 10.20
N PHE A 181 10.07 -1.33 9.93
CA PHE A 181 11.04 -2.34 10.37
C PHE A 181 11.87 -2.79 9.18
N HIS A 182 13.16 -2.52 9.21
CA HIS A 182 14.09 -2.96 8.18
C HIS A 182 14.72 -4.28 8.60
N ILE A 183 14.37 -5.37 7.91
CA ILE A 183 14.84 -6.73 8.21
C ILE A 183 15.65 -7.25 7.03
N ALA A 184 16.80 -7.87 7.32
CA ALA A 184 17.62 -8.57 6.35
C ALA A 184 17.62 -10.07 6.63
N VAL A 185 17.54 -10.87 5.58
CA VAL A 185 17.70 -12.33 5.60
C VAL A 185 18.89 -12.70 4.72
N ARG A 186 19.93 -13.25 5.30
CA ARG A 186 21.15 -13.69 4.62
C ARG A 186 21.23 -15.19 4.62
N ASN A 187 21.31 -15.79 3.47
CA ASN A 187 21.59 -17.20 3.29
C ASN A 187 23.10 -17.42 3.14
N MET A 188 23.71 -18.07 4.13
CA MET A 188 25.15 -18.41 4.12
C MET A 188 25.40 -19.83 3.59
N SER A 189 24.35 -20.59 3.30
CA SER A 189 24.44 -21.91 2.70
C SER A 189 24.50 -21.84 1.17
N ASN A 190 24.70 -22.95 0.50
CA ASN A 190 24.65 -23.05 -0.97
C ASN A 190 23.25 -23.43 -1.49
N VAL A 191 22.34 -23.82 -0.59
CA VAL A 191 20.98 -24.23 -0.93
C VAL A 191 20.07 -23.02 -0.78
N SER A 192 19.19 -22.75 -1.74
CA SER A 192 18.20 -21.68 -1.65
C SER A 192 17.34 -21.82 -0.38
N TYR A 193 16.91 -20.70 0.15
CA TYR A 193 16.03 -20.61 1.30
C TYR A 193 14.68 -20.04 0.83
N ASP A 194 13.69 -20.94 0.69
CA ASP A 194 12.36 -20.57 0.23
C ASP A 194 11.50 -20.21 1.43
N ILE A 195 11.09 -18.95 1.51
CA ILE A 195 10.28 -18.41 2.60
C ILE A 195 8.81 -18.74 2.31
N ASP A 196 8.17 -19.46 3.20
CA ASP A 196 6.73 -19.71 3.16
C ASP A 196 5.97 -18.48 3.64
N PHE A 197 6.28 -18.03 4.86
CA PHE A 197 5.72 -16.81 5.42
C PHE A 197 6.63 -16.17 6.47
N ILE A 198 6.43 -14.87 6.69
CA ILE A 198 7.03 -14.10 7.78
C ILE A 198 5.89 -13.65 8.68
N ARG A 199 5.98 -13.96 9.96
CA ARG A 199 4.93 -13.69 10.95
C ARG A 199 5.47 -12.82 12.08
N PHE A 200 4.64 -11.91 12.53
CA PHE A 200 4.89 -11.06 13.69
C PHE A 200 3.84 -11.36 14.75
N LYS A 201 4.27 -11.60 15.98
CA LYS A 201 3.36 -11.86 17.11
C LYS A 201 3.89 -11.26 18.40
N VAL A 202 2.98 -10.74 19.21
CA VAL A 202 3.27 -10.27 20.57
C VAL A 202 3.09 -11.46 21.49
N VAL A 203 4.11 -11.78 22.28
CA VAL A 203 4.11 -12.88 23.26
C VAL A 203 4.68 -12.45 24.59
N ASP A 204 4.36 -13.17 25.63
CA ASP A 204 4.91 -12.95 26.98
C ASP A 204 6.40 -13.35 27.03
N LYS A 205 7.24 -12.52 27.66
CA LYS A 205 8.67 -12.83 27.87
C LYS A 205 8.92 -14.07 28.73
N LYS A 206 8.06 -14.31 29.69
CA LYS A 206 8.14 -15.43 30.61
C LYS A 206 6.84 -16.23 30.58
N VAL A 207 6.93 -17.47 30.14
CA VAL A 207 5.81 -18.40 30.20
C VAL A 207 5.95 -19.23 31.47
N ALA A 208 5.03 -19.10 32.42
CA ALA A 208 4.97 -19.99 33.56
C ALA A 208 4.62 -21.41 33.09
N LYS A 209 5.26 -22.44 33.65
CA LYS A 209 5.24 -23.85 33.20
C LYS A 209 3.86 -24.49 32.98
N ARG A 210 2.74 -23.82 33.27
CA ARG A 210 1.36 -24.34 33.17
C ARG A 210 0.33 -23.35 32.71
N THR A 211 0.73 -22.25 32.07
CA THR A 211 -0.20 -21.22 31.61
C THR A 211 -0.32 -21.26 30.09
N ALA A 212 -1.52 -21.07 29.57
CA ALA A 212 -1.73 -20.88 28.13
C ALA A 212 -0.98 -19.64 27.68
N VAL A 213 -0.18 -19.78 26.62
CA VAL A 213 0.54 -18.63 26.01
C VAL A 213 -0.46 -17.83 25.22
N GLN A 214 -0.64 -16.57 25.59
CA GLN A 214 -1.43 -15.66 24.78
C GLN A 214 -0.57 -15.07 23.67
N GLU A 215 -0.86 -15.45 22.45
CA GLU A 215 -0.22 -14.91 21.24
C GLU A 215 -1.16 -13.95 20.53
N THR A 216 -0.70 -12.76 20.21
CA THR A 216 -1.46 -11.80 19.40
C THR A 216 -0.69 -11.52 18.13
N TYR A 217 -1.28 -11.87 16.98
CA TYR A 217 -0.67 -11.63 15.68
C TYR A 217 -0.78 -10.16 15.28
N VAL A 218 0.30 -9.63 14.71
CA VAL A 218 0.37 -8.26 14.20
C VAL A 218 0.75 -8.33 12.73
N ASN A 219 -0.15 -7.85 11.88
CA ASN A 219 0.08 -7.87 10.44
C ASN A 219 0.61 -6.51 9.95
N PRO A 220 1.62 -6.51 9.07
CA PRO A 220 2.08 -5.29 8.44
C PRO A 220 1.00 -4.72 7.52
N VAL A 221 0.82 -3.40 7.51
CA VAL A 221 -0.09 -2.71 6.58
C VAL A 221 0.53 -2.55 5.20
N ARG A 222 1.86 -2.54 5.11
CA ARG A 222 2.62 -2.52 3.83
C ARG A 222 3.92 -3.29 3.98
N VAL A 223 4.38 -3.86 2.86
CA VAL A 223 5.67 -4.53 2.76
C VAL A 223 6.36 -4.07 1.49
N PHE A 224 7.64 -3.70 1.60
CA PHE A 224 8.47 -3.33 0.45
C PHE A 224 9.52 -4.40 0.19
N SER A 225 9.69 -4.79 -1.10
CA SER A 225 10.68 -5.77 -1.56
C SER A 225 10.50 -7.17 -0.96
N GLN A 226 9.24 -7.62 -0.83
CA GLN A 226 8.98 -8.98 -0.37
C GLN A 226 9.47 -9.99 -1.41
N GLN A 227 10.51 -10.73 -1.04
CA GLN A 227 11.04 -11.85 -1.82
C GLN A 227 10.79 -13.13 -1.07
N ASN A 228 10.28 -14.14 -1.77
CA ASN A 228 9.94 -15.43 -1.19
C ASN A 228 11.10 -16.43 -1.27
N THR A 229 12.19 -16.11 -1.99
CA THR A 229 13.37 -16.97 -2.12
C THR A 229 14.64 -16.17 -1.88
N VAL A 230 15.56 -16.73 -1.08
CA VAL A 230 16.90 -16.20 -0.84
C VAL A 230 17.90 -17.21 -1.39
N ASP A 231 18.49 -16.89 -2.54
CA ASP A 231 19.47 -17.76 -3.18
C ASP A 231 20.67 -18.07 -2.26
N GLY A 232 21.39 -19.15 -2.57
CA GLY A 232 22.62 -19.50 -1.86
C GLY A 232 23.62 -18.35 -1.88
N LYS A 233 24.21 -18.01 -0.71
CA LYS A 233 25.15 -16.89 -0.50
C LYS A 233 24.58 -15.49 -0.74
N ALA A 234 23.28 -15.37 -0.96
CA ALA A 234 22.61 -14.09 -1.18
C ALA A 234 22.07 -13.46 0.11
N THR A 235 21.67 -12.21 0.00
CA THR A 235 21.00 -11.46 1.06
C THR A 235 19.82 -10.71 0.47
N VAL A 236 18.65 -10.88 1.05
CA VAL A 236 17.44 -10.10 0.74
C VAL A 236 17.10 -9.19 1.90
N ARG A 237 16.39 -8.12 1.61
CA ARG A 237 15.99 -7.12 2.61
C ARG A 237 14.54 -6.75 2.38
N ASN A 238 13.81 -6.55 3.47
CA ASN A 238 12.41 -6.19 3.45
C ASN A 238 12.20 -5.00 4.39
N VAL A 239 11.26 -4.12 4.04
CA VAL A 239 10.78 -3.09 4.95
C VAL A 239 9.31 -3.35 5.21
N PHE A 240 8.97 -3.61 6.46
CA PHE A 240 7.60 -3.84 6.92
C PHE A 240 7.08 -2.58 7.60
N VAL A 241 5.85 -2.21 7.32
CA VAL A 241 5.19 -1.04 7.92
C VAL A 241 4.07 -1.51 8.83
N PHE A 242 4.05 -1.01 10.04
CA PHE A 242 3.01 -1.27 11.03
C PHE A 242 2.44 0.06 11.56
N PRO A 243 1.20 0.05 12.07
CA PRO A 243 0.75 1.12 12.95
C PRO A 243 1.70 1.25 14.14
N LYS A 244 1.91 2.47 14.64
CA LYS A 244 2.77 2.67 15.81
C LYS A 244 2.31 1.80 16.98
N MET A 245 3.26 1.15 17.62
CA MET A 245 2.99 0.28 18.75
C MET A 245 4.07 0.42 19.82
N THR A 246 3.68 0.21 21.06
CA THR A 246 4.57 -0.01 22.20
C THR A 246 4.13 -1.27 22.93
N LEU A 247 5.04 -1.89 23.64
CA LEU A 247 4.78 -3.14 24.34
C LEU A 247 4.94 -2.94 25.86
N PRO A 248 4.12 -3.58 26.67
CA PRO A 248 4.38 -3.71 28.11
C PRO A 248 5.73 -4.40 28.36
N ASP A 249 6.31 -4.15 29.53
CA ASP A 249 7.65 -4.67 29.85
C ASP A 249 7.75 -6.19 29.92
N ASP A 250 6.63 -6.87 30.13
CA ASP A 250 6.50 -8.32 30.19
C ASP A 250 6.30 -8.97 28.80
N LYS A 251 6.17 -8.16 27.72
CA LYS A 251 5.93 -8.65 26.36
C LYS A 251 7.08 -8.34 25.40
N VAL A 252 7.16 -9.12 24.33
CA VAL A 252 8.06 -8.91 23.19
C VAL A 252 7.33 -9.11 21.86
N LEU A 253 7.82 -8.46 20.82
CA LEU A 253 7.41 -8.72 19.45
C LEU A 253 8.34 -9.80 18.88
N THR A 254 7.79 -10.98 18.62
CA THR A 254 8.52 -12.10 18.01
C THR A 254 8.33 -12.07 16.50
N VAL A 255 9.43 -12.17 15.77
CA VAL A 255 9.44 -12.35 14.32
C VAL A 255 9.79 -13.79 14.02
N GLU A 256 8.94 -14.49 13.27
CA GLU A 256 9.15 -15.86 12.82
C GLU A 256 9.21 -15.90 11.30
N ILE A 257 10.18 -16.61 10.76
CA ILE A 257 10.34 -16.84 9.31
C ILE A 257 10.36 -18.35 9.09
N PHE A 258 9.41 -18.86 8.34
CA PHE A 258 9.25 -20.27 8.06
C PHE A 258 9.76 -20.61 6.66
N GLU A 259 10.51 -21.70 6.58
CA GLU A 259 10.95 -22.27 5.32
C GLU A 259 9.86 -23.14 4.71
N LYS A 260 9.58 -22.98 3.44
CA LYS A 260 8.63 -23.79 2.68
C LYS A 260 9.16 -25.22 2.49
N GLY A 261 8.48 -26.18 3.06
CA GLY A 261 8.85 -27.59 2.94
C GLY A 261 10.19 -27.97 3.60
N GLY A 262 10.79 -27.08 4.39
CA GLY A 262 12.07 -27.26 5.07
C GLY A 262 12.00 -27.10 6.57
N GLY A 263 13.15 -27.21 7.25
CA GLY A 263 13.26 -27.10 8.71
C GLY A 263 14.15 -25.95 9.22
N ARG A 264 14.62 -25.05 8.33
CA ARG A 264 15.53 -23.93 8.69
C ARG A 264 14.78 -22.70 9.21
N HIS A 265 13.76 -22.90 10.05
CA HIS A 265 12.97 -21.81 10.62
C HIS A 265 13.84 -20.88 11.44
N GLN A 266 13.51 -19.59 11.38
CA GLN A 266 14.18 -18.54 12.14
C GLN A 266 13.19 -17.88 13.08
N SER A 267 13.64 -17.52 14.28
CA SER A 267 12.82 -16.74 15.22
C SER A 267 13.72 -15.82 16.03
N PHE A 268 13.29 -14.60 16.27
CA PHE A 268 13.97 -13.65 17.14
C PHE A 268 12.96 -12.65 17.76
N ASN A 269 13.37 -12.05 18.87
CA ASN A 269 12.55 -11.15 19.66
C ASN A 269 13.02 -9.70 19.52
N ILE A 270 12.08 -8.80 19.39
CA ILE A 270 12.26 -7.34 19.42
C ILE A 270 11.64 -6.84 20.72
N ALA A 271 12.47 -6.29 21.59
CA ALA A 271 12.01 -5.75 22.88
C ALA A 271 11.39 -4.35 22.72
N ASN A 272 10.65 -3.91 23.73
CA ASN A 272 10.05 -2.57 23.72
C ASN A 272 11.08 -1.45 23.57
N GLY A 273 12.31 -1.65 24.07
CA GLY A 273 13.40 -0.68 23.93
C GLY A 273 13.76 -0.33 22.50
N GLU A 274 13.76 -1.32 21.57
CA GLU A 274 13.98 -1.08 20.15
C GLU A 274 12.81 -0.33 19.49
N LEU A 275 11.58 -0.55 19.97
CA LEU A 275 10.39 0.15 19.47
C LEU A 275 10.39 1.62 19.91
N VAL A 276 10.61 1.86 21.19
CA VAL A 276 10.66 3.22 21.76
C VAL A 276 11.88 3.98 21.26
N GLY A 277 13.00 3.28 21.01
CA GLY A 277 14.22 3.82 20.42
C GLY A 277 14.18 4.00 18.89
N ALA A 278 13.01 3.86 18.25
CA ALA A 278 12.84 4.03 16.81
C ALA A 278 13.35 5.41 16.34
N LYS A 279 14.10 5.44 15.25
CA LYS A 279 14.64 6.69 14.67
C LYS A 279 13.57 7.46 13.91
N LEU A 280 13.55 8.78 14.08
CA LEU A 280 12.68 9.64 13.28
C LEU A 280 13.10 9.62 11.80
N ILE A 281 12.14 9.54 10.90
CA ILE A 281 12.40 9.55 9.44
C ILE A 281 13.06 10.85 8.98
N ASN A 282 12.81 11.99 9.66
CA ASN A 282 13.45 13.27 9.34
C ASN A 282 14.98 13.24 9.47
N ASP A 283 15.52 12.28 10.25
CA ASP A 283 16.95 12.04 10.39
C ASP A 283 17.53 11.22 9.20
N LEU A 284 16.66 10.60 8.41
CA LEU A 284 16.99 10.02 7.12
C LEU A 284 16.94 11.17 6.11
N LYS A 285 18.07 11.85 5.83
CA LYS A 285 18.13 12.84 4.74
C LYS A 285 17.59 12.17 3.46
N THR A 286 16.32 12.39 3.21
CA THR A 286 15.64 12.02 1.95
C THR A 286 16.06 13.04 0.90
N ARG A 287 17.20 12.80 0.25
CA ARG A 287 17.59 13.48 -0.99
C ARG A 287 17.22 12.62 -2.19
#